data_b9643a6774313ae2d2137b1cde579996
#
_entry.id   b9643a6774313ae2d2137b1cde579996
#
_cell.length_a   1.000
_cell.length_b   1.000
_cell.length_c   1.000
_cell.angle_alpha   90.00
_cell.angle_beta   90.00
_cell.angle_gamma   90.00
#
_symmetry.space_group_name_H-M   'P 1'
#
loop_
_entity.id
_entity.type
_entity.pdbx_description
1 polymer ?
#
loop_
_entity_poly.entity_id
_entity_poly.type
_entity_poly.pdbx_seq_one_letter_code
_entity_poly.pdbx_strand_id
1 'polypeptide(L)'
;QPKRENALVIGYGTGNSARVLHDHDFARLDIAELSPDIVALANKHFGDINGLVSQKDNVDMYYTDGRNYLLTQSKRYDLISMELTSIWFAGAANLYNREFYQLVKTRLHDDGILQQWVQIHHMRPMDLLYLINTLHQEFRYVWLYVIGGQGILVASNADSATNLYHLDGTAVAGDTMLTETEKRLQEGVLLTPEGVDYLAQTLRNPTFFVSTDNNLYLEYATPKGNAVSYDAFAINIGMLEKLQNEAKAILIGDSEGQIMPESITAPH
;
A
#
# COMPACT_ATOMS: atom_id res chain seq x y z
N GLN A 1 11.90 -18.06 0.05
CA GLN A 1 12.16 -16.62 0.16
C GLN A 1 11.72 -15.96 -1.13
N PRO A 2 11.04 -14.82 -1.11
CA PRO A 2 10.80 -14.08 -2.34
C PRO A 2 12.14 -13.76 -3.00
N LYS A 3 12.18 -13.84 -4.30
CA LYS A 3 13.35 -13.42 -5.08
C LYS A 3 13.59 -11.95 -4.81
N ARG A 4 14.84 -11.53 -4.78
CA ARG A 4 15.26 -10.13 -4.63
C ARG A 4 16.10 -9.71 -5.83
N GLU A 5 15.56 -9.95 -7.03
CA GLU A 5 16.26 -9.62 -8.27
C GLU A 5 16.05 -8.16 -8.64
N ASN A 6 14.78 -7.72 -8.72
CA ASN A 6 14.44 -6.38 -9.18
C ASN A 6 13.44 -5.71 -8.24
N ALA A 7 13.73 -4.49 -7.80
CA ALA A 7 12.75 -3.63 -7.15
C ALA A 7 12.59 -2.32 -7.92
N LEU A 8 11.42 -1.71 -7.79
CA LEU A 8 11.12 -0.37 -8.29
C LEU A 8 10.63 0.50 -7.14
N VAL A 9 11.19 1.71 -7.03
CA VAL A 9 10.65 2.78 -6.18
C VAL A 9 10.05 3.86 -7.07
N ILE A 10 8.81 4.21 -6.84
CA ILE A 10 8.12 5.35 -7.46
C ILE A 10 8.04 6.48 -6.44
N GLY A 11 8.78 7.55 -6.71
CA GLY A 11 9.01 8.67 -5.79
C GLY A 11 10.24 8.46 -4.92
N TYR A 12 11.24 9.35 -5.05
CA TYR A 12 12.48 9.28 -4.28
C TYR A 12 12.34 9.89 -2.88
N GLY A 13 11.67 11.05 -2.81
CA GLY A 13 11.53 11.80 -1.57
C GLY A 13 12.87 12.06 -0.87
N THR A 14 13.03 11.60 0.37
CA THR A 14 14.31 11.68 1.10
C THR A 14 15.31 10.59 0.69
N GLY A 15 14.90 9.59 -0.07
CA GLY A 15 15.69 8.44 -0.49
C GLY A 15 15.77 7.31 0.55
N ASN A 16 15.10 7.45 1.69
CA ASN A 16 15.20 6.46 2.77
C ASN A 16 14.61 5.09 2.37
N SER A 17 13.43 5.06 1.74
CA SER A 17 12.80 3.81 1.30
C SER A 17 13.64 3.09 0.25
N ALA A 18 14.24 3.85 -0.68
CA ALA A 18 15.18 3.29 -1.66
C ALA A 18 16.42 2.70 -0.97
N ARG A 19 16.98 3.39 0.05
CA ARG A 19 18.07 2.85 0.84
C ARG A 19 17.69 1.56 1.54
N VAL A 20 16.53 1.50 2.18
CA VAL A 20 16.07 0.27 2.86
C VAL A 20 16.03 -0.91 1.89
N LEU A 21 15.49 -0.72 0.68
CA LEU A 21 15.47 -1.78 -0.33
C LEU A 21 16.88 -2.18 -0.80
N HIS A 22 17.77 -1.22 -0.98
CA HIS A 22 19.15 -1.48 -1.29
C HIS A 22 19.86 -2.30 -0.18
N ASP A 23 19.64 -1.93 1.08
CA ASP A 23 20.20 -2.61 2.26
C ASP A 23 19.59 -4.02 2.47
N HIS A 24 18.46 -4.33 1.83
CA HIS A 24 17.84 -5.66 1.77
C HIS A 24 18.30 -6.50 0.56
N ASP A 25 19.41 -6.14 -0.07
CA ASP A 25 20.11 -6.93 -1.08
C ASP A 25 19.32 -7.21 -2.37
N PHE A 26 18.48 -6.27 -2.82
CA PHE A 26 17.95 -6.34 -4.18
C PHE A 26 19.10 -6.20 -5.18
N ALA A 27 19.19 -7.15 -6.13
CA ALA A 27 20.26 -7.15 -7.12
C ALA A 27 20.24 -5.91 -8.03
N ARG A 28 19.03 -5.39 -8.31
CA ARG A 28 18.80 -4.17 -9.07
C ARG A 28 17.68 -3.36 -8.46
N LEU A 29 17.88 -2.06 -8.38
CA LEU A 29 16.89 -1.09 -7.89
C LEU A 29 16.69 0.01 -8.93
N ASP A 30 15.50 0.05 -9.50
CA ASP A 30 15.07 1.16 -10.36
C ASP A 30 14.35 2.20 -9.51
N ILE A 31 14.60 3.48 -9.78
CA ILE A 31 13.92 4.59 -9.08
C ILE A 31 13.35 5.54 -10.12
N ALA A 32 12.04 5.70 -10.14
CA ALA A 32 11.34 6.68 -10.97
C ALA A 32 10.99 7.90 -10.11
N GLU A 33 11.57 9.06 -10.44
CA GLU A 33 11.35 10.33 -9.77
C GLU A 33 11.11 11.43 -10.82
N LEU A 34 10.12 12.28 -10.60
CA LEU A 34 9.77 13.36 -11.54
C LEU A 34 10.86 14.44 -11.63
N SER A 35 11.47 14.78 -10.50
CA SER A 35 12.35 15.94 -10.39
C SER A 35 13.78 15.54 -10.01
N PRO A 36 14.76 15.79 -10.89
CA PRO A 36 16.18 15.62 -10.53
C PRO A 36 16.59 16.53 -9.37
N ASP A 37 15.91 17.66 -9.17
CA ASP A 37 16.20 18.58 -8.07
C ASP A 37 15.84 17.97 -6.72
N ILE A 38 14.77 17.17 -6.63
CA ILE A 38 14.43 16.42 -5.41
C ILE A 38 15.55 15.47 -5.04
N VAL A 39 16.10 14.73 -6.00
CA VAL A 39 17.21 13.80 -5.76
C VAL A 39 18.47 14.55 -5.31
N ALA A 40 18.78 15.67 -5.96
CA ALA A 40 19.94 16.50 -5.60
C ALA A 40 19.80 17.07 -4.17
N LEU A 41 18.62 17.59 -3.82
CA LEU A 41 18.32 18.13 -2.48
C LEU A 41 18.33 17.01 -1.42
N ALA A 42 17.76 15.85 -1.73
CA ALA A 42 17.76 14.70 -0.83
C ALA A 42 19.19 14.23 -0.54
N ASN A 43 20.01 14.08 -1.56
CA ASN A 43 21.42 13.70 -1.37
C ASN A 43 22.23 14.73 -0.59
N LYS A 44 21.91 16.01 -0.77
CA LYS A 44 22.60 17.11 -0.04
C LYS A 44 22.20 17.19 1.43
N HIS A 45 20.91 17.01 1.73
CA HIS A 45 20.39 17.28 3.07
C HIS A 45 20.09 16.03 3.90
N PHE A 46 19.95 14.87 3.24
CA PHE A 46 19.62 13.57 3.85
C PHE A 46 20.60 12.46 3.43
N GLY A 47 21.80 12.83 2.97
CA GLY A 47 22.80 11.87 2.51
C GLY A 47 23.28 10.88 3.57
N ASP A 48 23.27 11.29 4.84
CA ASP A 48 23.51 10.44 6.02
C ASP A 48 22.37 9.42 6.25
N ILE A 49 21.13 9.82 5.94
CA ILE A 49 19.93 8.96 6.06
C ILE A 49 19.82 8.04 4.87
N ASN A 50 19.92 8.55 3.64
CA ASN A 50 19.70 7.78 2.42
C ASN A 50 20.97 7.06 1.90
N GLY A 51 22.13 7.26 2.52
CA GLY A 51 23.39 6.59 2.15
C GLY A 51 23.82 6.85 0.72
N LEU A 52 23.35 7.96 0.11
CA LEU A 52 23.56 8.31 -1.30
C LEU A 52 23.17 7.15 -2.25
N VAL A 53 22.06 6.49 -1.94
CA VAL A 53 21.60 5.29 -2.65
C VAL A 53 21.42 5.51 -4.16
N SER A 54 21.02 6.71 -4.58
CA SER A 54 20.88 7.08 -6.00
C SER A 54 22.21 7.04 -6.80
N GLN A 55 23.35 6.89 -6.12
CA GLN A 55 24.69 6.85 -6.75
C GLN A 55 25.32 5.46 -6.66
N LYS A 56 24.57 4.44 -6.22
CA LYS A 56 25.09 3.07 -6.12
C LYS A 56 25.05 2.36 -7.48
N ASP A 57 26.01 1.46 -7.71
CA ASP A 57 26.21 0.78 -9.00
C ASP A 57 25.04 -0.11 -9.44
N ASN A 58 24.23 -0.58 -8.48
CA ASN A 58 23.05 -1.41 -8.75
C ASN A 58 21.73 -0.61 -8.74
N VAL A 59 21.79 0.73 -8.78
CA VAL A 59 20.65 1.63 -8.75
C VAL A 59 20.59 2.44 -10.03
N ASP A 60 19.45 2.34 -10.73
CA ASP A 60 19.19 3.08 -11.95
C ASP A 60 18.14 4.17 -11.69
N MET A 61 18.51 5.44 -11.96
CA MET A 61 17.62 6.59 -11.78
C MET A 61 16.92 6.95 -13.09
N TYR A 62 15.59 7.07 -13.03
CA TYR A 62 14.76 7.48 -14.17
C TYR A 62 13.98 8.75 -13.81
N TYR A 63 14.29 9.85 -14.49
CA TYR A 63 13.61 11.12 -14.27
C TYR A 63 12.35 11.22 -15.12
N THR A 64 11.27 10.63 -14.63
CA THR A 64 9.99 10.52 -15.32
C THR A 64 8.85 10.25 -14.34
N ASP A 65 7.62 10.43 -14.82
CA ASP A 65 6.43 9.98 -14.10
C ASP A 65 6.42 8.46 -13.94
N GLY A 66 6.10 7.97 -12.72
CA GLY A 66 6.16 6.56 -12.38
C GLY A 66 5.20 5.68 -13.20
N ARG A 67 4.00 6.19 -13.55
CA ARG A 67 3.05 5.48 -14.40
C ARG A 67 3.56 5.41 -15.84
N ASN A 68 4.10 6.51 -16.37
CA ASN A 68 4.71 6.54 -17.70
C ASN A 68 5.94 5.62 -17.77
N TYR A 69 6.73 5.58 -16.69
CA TYR A 69 7.83 4.63 -16.59
C TYR A 69 7.34 3.19 -16.76
N LEU A 70 6.36 2.77 -15.97
CA LEU A 70 5.79 1.43 -16.05
C LEU A 70 5.17 1.13 -17.43
N LEU A 71 4.54 2.11 -18.08
CA LEU A 71 3.96 1.94 -19.43
C LEU A 71 5.03 1.63 -20.48
N THR A 72 6.18 2.27 -20.39
CA THR A 72 7.27 2.16 -21.39
C THR A 72 8.22 1.01 -21.13
N GLN A 73 8.20 0.37 -19.95
CA GLN A 73 9.06 -0.74 -19.60
C GLN A 73 8.39 -2.10 -19.85
N SER A 74 9.21 -3.11 -20.13
CA SER A 74 8.79 -4.52 -20.14
C SER A 74 9.33 -5.30 -18.94
N LYS A 75 10.20 -4.68 -18.13
CA LYS A 75 10.81 -5.28 -16.95
C LYS A 75 9.76 -5.65 -15.93
N ARG A 76 9.96 -6.77 -15.24
CA ARG A 76 9.13 -7.20 -14.11
C ARG A 76 9.91 -7.09 -12.81
N TYR A 77 9.19 -6.86 -11.72
CA TYR A 77 9.71 -6.59 -10.41
C TYR A 77 9.20 -7.59 -9.38
N ASP A 78 10.04 -7.89 -8.40
CA ASP A 78 9.65 -8.65 -7.21
C ASP A 78 8.96 -7.74 -6.19
N LEU A 79 9.31 -6.44 -6.21
CA LEU A 79 8.68 -5.41 -5.38
C LEU A 79 8.54 -4.11 -6.17
N ILE A 80 7.35 -3.52 -6.11
CA ILE A 80 7.11 -2.12 -6.48
C ILE A 80 6.70 -1.36 -5.22
N SER A 81 7.50 -0.35 -4.85
CA SER A 81 7.25 0.52 -3.70
C SER A 81 6.84 1.90 -4.17
N MET A 82 5.75 2.42 -3.61
CA MET A 82 5.21 3.74 -3.93
C MET A 82 5.25 4.65 -2.70
N GLU A 83 6.07 5.70 -2.82
CA GLU A 83 6.38 6.63 -1.73
C GLU A 83 5.80 8.04 -1.99
N LEU A 84 4.55 8.08 -2.42
CA LEU A 84 3.87 9.35 -2.66
C LEU A 84 3.31 9.92 -1.36
N THR A 85 3.70 11.14 -1.03
CA THR A 85 3.35 11.78 0.23
C THR A 85 1.98 12.45 0.25
N SER A 86 1.32 12.62 -0.90
CA SER A 86 0.09 13.43 -0.96
C SER A 86 -0.78 13.08 -2.16
N ILE A 87 -1.82 12.29 -1.92
CA ILE A 87 -2.80 11.90 -2.94
C ILE A 87 -3.63 13.08 -3.49
N TRP A 88 -3.73 14.19 -2.74
CA TRP A 88 -4.53 15.37 -3.14
C TRP A 88 -3.82 16.32 -4.09
N PHE A 89 -2.56 16.11 -4.42
CA PHE A 89 -1.91 16.87 -5.48
C PHE A 89 -2.44 16.45 -6.83
N ALA A 90 -2.64 17.45 -7.70
CA ALA A 90 -3.13 17.22 -9.04
C ALA A 90 -2.28 16.17 -9.77
N GLY A 91 -2.92 15.14 -10.30
CA GLY A 91 -2.28 14.04 -11.00
C GLY A 91 -1.76 12.92 -10.10
N ALA A 92 -1.59 13.12 -8.79
CA ALA A 92 -1.11 12.06 -7.89
C ALA A 92 -2.13 10.91 -7.75
N ALA A 93 -3.42 11.22 -7.78
CA ALA A 93 -4.49 10.23 -7.70
C ALA A 93 -4.50 9.23 -8.87
N ASN A 94 -3.85 9.55 -9.99
CA ASN A 94 -3.68 8.63 -11.13
C ASN A 94 -2.88 7.37 -10.79
N LEU A 95 -2.14 7.38 -9.68
CA LEU A 95 -1.39 6.25 -9.15
C LEU A 95 -2.20 5.43 -8.12
N TYR A 96 -3.49 5.73 -7.96
CA TYR A 96 -4.44 5.05 -7.08
C TYR A 96 -5.69 4.57 -7.81
N ASN A 97 -5.72 4.67 -9.15
CA ASN A 97 -6.83 4.24 -9.98
C ASN A 97 -6.69 2.76 -10.38
N ARG A 98 -7.81 2.13 -10.70
CA ARG A 98 -7.86 0.73 -11.15
C ARG A 98 -6.88 0.45 -12.30
N GLU A 99 -6.86 1.31 -13.30
CA GLU A 99 -6.03 1.14 -14.50
C GLU A 99 -4.54 1.17 -14.17
N PHE A 100 -4.16 1.96 -13.18
CA PHE A 100 -2.79 1.94 -12.68
C PHE A 100 -2.46 0.62 -11.96
N TYR A 101 -3.35 0.11 -11.11
CA TYR A 101 -3.14 -1.17 -10.44
C TYR A 101 -3.10 -2.35 -11.43
N GLN A 102 -3.91 -2.29 -12.50
CA GLN A 102 -3.81 -3.25 -13.60
C GLN A 102 -2.44 -3.19 -14.27
N LEU A 103 -1.92 -2.00 -14.55
CA LEU A 103 -0.58 -1.83 -15.09
C LEU A 103 0.49 -2.39 -14.13
N VAL A 104 0.43 -2.07 -12.84
CA VAL A 104 1.34 -2.61 -11.82
C VAL A 104 1.36 -4.14 -11.85
N LYS A 105 0.19 -4.80 -11.90
CA LYS A 105 0.08 -6.26 -12.00
C LYS A 105 0.85 -6.83 -13.19
N THR A 106 0.83 -6.15 -14.33
CA THR A 106 1.57 -6.61 -15.52
C THR A 106 3.07 -6.48 -15.37
N ARG A 107 3.54 -5.67 -14.41
CA ARG A 107 4.96 -5.39 -14.12
C ARG A 107 5.46 -6.08 -12.87
N LEU A 108 4.62 -6.75 -12.13
CA LEU A 108 5.03 -7.63 -11.04
C LEU A 108 5.30 -9.05 -11.56
N HIS A 109 6.22 -9.75 -10.92
CA HIS A 109 6.31 -11.20 -11.00
C HIS A 109 5.08 -11.83 -10.33
N ASP A 110 4.83 -13.13 -10.57
CA ASP A 110 3.64 -13.82 -10.08
C ASP A 110 3.58 -13.84 -8.52
N ASP A 111 4.75 -13.81 -7.87
CA ASP A 111 4.95 -13.71 -6.42
C ASP A 111 5.33 -12.28 -5.96
N GLY A 112 5.22 -11.30 -6.86
CA GLY A 112 5.61 -9.93 -6.60
C GLY A 112 4.64 -9.21 -5.67
N ILE A 113 5.16 -8.16 -5.02
CA ILE A 113 4.48 -7.36 -4.02
C ILE A 113 4.41 -5.90 -4.47
N LEU A 114 3.22 -5.30 -4.34
CA LEU A 114 3.05 -3.85 -4.33
C LEU A 114 3.03 -3.37 -2.88
N GLN A 115 3.88 -2.41 -2.55
CA GLN A 115 3.80 -1.62 -1.33
C GLN A 115 3.44 -0.18 -1.71
N GLN A 116 2.46 0.39 -1.03
CA GLN A 116 1.99 1.74 -1.29
C GLN A 116 1.72 2.49 0.01
N TRP A 117 2.37 3.63 0.17
CA TRP A 117 2.02 4.55 1.23
C TRP A 117 0.62 5.12 1.00
N VAL A 118 -0.18 5.20 2.06
CA VAL A 118 -1.50 5.78 2.04
C VAL A 118 -1.68 6.75 3.20
N GLN A 119 -2.25 7.90 2.88
CA GLN A 119 -2.61 8.87 3.89
C GLN A 119 -3.91 8.46 4.60
N ILE A 120 -3.86 8.37 5.93
CA ILE A 120 -5.05 8.09 6.75
C ILE A 120 -5.59 9.39 7.35
N HIS A 121 -4.71 10.32 7.73
CA HIS A 121 -5.07 11.66 8.19
C HIS A 121 -5.54 12.53 7.02
N HIS A 122 -6.40 13.51 7.26
CA HIS A 122 -6.95 14.39 6.22
C HIS A 122 -7.65 13.66 5.05
N MET A 123 -8.11 12.43 5.27
CA MET A 123 -8.89 11.67 4.31
C MET A 123 -10.25 11.33 4.93
N ARG A 124 -11.33 11.59 4.20
CA ARG A 124 -12.66 11.21 4.68
C ARG A 124 -12.80 9.69 4.68
N PRO A 125 -13.56 9.09 5.61
CA PRO A 125 -13.72 7.64 5.70
C PRO A 125 -14.10 6.99 4.37
N MET A 126 -15.07 7.56 3.65
CA MET A 126 -15.49 7.01 2.35
C MET A 126 -14.39 7.04 1.30
N ASP A 127 -13.55 8.09 1.28
CA ASP A 127 -12.46 8.19 0.30
C ASP A 127 -11.39 7.11 0.56
N LEU A 128 -11.13 6.82 1.85
CA LEU A 128 -10.24 5.73 2.24
C LEU A 128 -10.81 4.36 1.85
N LEU A 129 -12.12 4.13 2.04
CA LEU A 129 -12.79 2.91 1.59
C LEU A 129 -12.72 2.76 0.05
N TYR A 130 -12.92 3.84 -0.71
CA TYR A 130 -12.76 3.82 -2.17
C TYR A 130 -11.35 3.40 -2.57
N LEU A 131 -10.33 3.94 -1.91
CA LEU A 131 -8.93 3.62 -2.20
C LEU A 131 -8.64 2.14 -1.92
N ILE A 132 -8.96 1.66 -0.73
CA ILE A 132 -8.72 0.26 -0.32
C ILE A 132 -9.48 -0.70 -1.25
N ASN A 133 -10.77 -0.41 -1.52
CA ASN A 133 -11.56 -1.25 -2.41
C ASN A 133 -11.05 -1.23 -3.85
N THR A 134 -10.57 -0.07 -4.35
CA THR A 134 -9.98 0.00 -5.70
C THR A 134 -8.78 -0.93 -5.84
N LEU A 135 -7.91 -0.96 -4.84
CA LEU A 135 -6.77 -1.87 -4.81
C LEU A 135 -7.21 -3.34 -4.71
N HIS A 136 -8.18 -3.63 -3.84
CA HIS A 136 -8.73 -4.96 -3.63
C HIS A 136 -9.41 -5.55 -4.87
N GLN A 137 -10.02 -4.73 -5.74
CA GLN A 137 -10.57 -5.21 -7.01
C GLN A 137 -9.51 -5.77 -7.98
N GLU A 138 -8.24 -5.45 -7.76
CA GLU A 138 -7.14 -5.86 -8.64
C GLU A 138 -6.18 -6.86 -7.98
N PHE A 139 -6.08 -6.87 -6.65
CA PHE A 139 -5.20 -7.78 -5.91
C PHE A 139 -6.00 -8.68 -4.99
N ARG A 140 -5.66 -9.97 -5.00
CA ARG A 140 -6.33 -11.01 -4.21
C ARG A 140 -6.09 -10.81 -2.71
N TYR A 141 -4.89 -10.44 -2.33
CA TYR A 141 -4.50 -10.24 -0.95
C TYR A 141 -4.07 -8.79 -0.75
N VAL A 142 -4.76 -8.10 0.14
CA VAL A 142 -4.48 -6.70 0.49
C VAL A 142 -4.43 -6.59 2.01
N TRP A 143 -3.36 -5.98 2.51
CA TRP A 143 -3.18 -5.65 3.93
C TRP A 143 -3.07 -4.16 4.09
N LEU A 144 -3.54 -3.66 5.21
CA LEU A 144 -3.26 -2.30 5.66
C LEU A 144 -2.51 -2.35 6.99
N TYR A 145 -1.32 -1.78 6.97
CA TYR A 145 -0.52 -1.52 8.16
C TYR A 145 -0.66 -0.07 8.57
N VAL A 146 -0.62 0.18 9.88
CA VAL A 146 -0.50 1.54 10.46
C VAL A 146 0.66 1.55 11.42
N ILE A 147 1.74 2.22 11.02
CA ILE A 147 2.99 2.26 11.77
C ILE A 147 3.40 3.73 11.94
N GLY A 148 3.52 4.19 13.20
CA GLY A 148 3.88 5.59 13.47
C GLY A 148 2.90 6.61 12.88
N GLY A 149 1.61 6.25 12.76
CA GLY A 149 0.57 7.10 12.18
C GLY A 149 0.55 7.13 10.64
N GLN A 150 1.40 6.34 9.99
CA GLN A 150 1.45 6.20 8.53
C GLN A 150 0.73 4.94 8.09
N GLY A 151 -0.10 5.05 7.06
CA GLY A 151 -0.73 3.91 6.42
C GLY A 151 0.16 3.31 5.34
N ILE A 152 0.26 1.99 5.30
CA ILE A 152 0.99 1.26 4.28
C ILE A 152 0.11 0.13 3.78
N LEU A 153 -0.29 0.20 2.54
CA LEU A 153 -0.96 -0.91 1.85
C LEU A 153 0.08 -1.85 1.26
N VAL A 154 -0.13 -3.12 1.47
CA VAL A 154 0.66 -4.20 0.85
C VAL A 154 -0.28 -5.09 0.09
N ALA A 155 0.02 -5.37 -1.18
CA ALA A 155 -0.86 -6.16 -2.03
C ALA A 155 -0.08 -7.18 -2.86
N SER A 156 -0.66 -8.37 -3.03
CA SER A 156 -0.10 -9.45 -3.85
C SER A 156 -1.21 -10.36 -4.37
N ASN A 157 -0.92 -11.10 -5.46
CA ASN A 157 -1.79 -12.15 -5.97
C ASN A 157 -1.27 -13.56 -5.65
N ALA A 158 -0.11 -13.65 -5.01
CA ALA A 158 0.53 -14.93 -4.69
C ALA A 158 -0.06 -15.57 -3.44
N ASP A 159 -0.40 -16.85 -3.48
CA ASP A 159 -0.81 -17.60 -2.28
C ASP A 159 0.31 -17.63 -1.22
N SER A 160 1.58 -17.57 -1.65
CA SER A 160 2.73 -17.47 -0.74
C SER A 160 2.77 -16.16 0.05
N ALA A 161 2.07 -15.11 -0.40
CA ALA A 161 1.96 -13.86 0.33
C ALA A 161 1.22 -14.05 1.67
N THR A 162 0.34 -15.04 1.80
CA THR A 162 -0.29 -15.39 3.06
C THR A 162 0.72 -15.90 4.09
N ASN A 163 1.87 -16.42 3.65
CA ASN A 163 2.96 -16.82 4.55
C ASN A 163 3.70 -15.62 5.18
N LEU A 164 3.47 -14.39 4.70
CA LEU A 164 3.92 -13.17 5.38
C LEU A 164 3.21 -13.00 6.74
N TYR A 165 2.16 -13.78 6.98
CA TYR A 165 1.29 -13.73 8.17
C TYR A 165 1.58 -14.76 9.25
N HIS A 166 2.44 -15.73 9.03
CA HIS A 166 2.89 -16.58 10.12
C HIS A 166 3.78 -15.84 11.13
N LEU A 167 3.74 -14.50 11.07
CA LEU A 167 4.17 -13.62 12.15
C LEU A 167 3.11 -13.51 13.28
N ASP A 168 2.07 -14.35 13.27
CA ASP A 168 1.05 -14.42 14.33
C ASP A 168 1.54 -15.10 15.63
N GLY A 169 2.85 -15.31 15.74
CA GLY A 169 3.45 -15.96 16.90
C GLY A 169 3.29 -17.50 16.92
N THR A 170 2.63 -18.08 15.90
CA THR A 170 2.70 -19.53 15.70
C THR A 170 4.06 -19.84 15.09
N ALA A 171 4.93 -20.39 15.92
CA ALA A 171 6.29 -20.74 15.57
C ALA A 171 6.33 -21.49 14.23
N VAL A 172 6.98 -20.91 13.24
CA VAL A 172 7.70 -21.72 12.26
C VAL A 172 8.61 -22.61 13.10
N ALA A 173 8.44 -23.92 12.98
CA ALA A 173 9.15 -24.90 13.79
C ALA A 173 10.66 -24.64 13.74
N GLY A 174 11.17 -23.98 14.77
CA GLY A 174 12.54 -23.53 14.89
C GLY A 174 12.57 -22.24 15.70
N ASP A 175 12.88 -22.36 16.94
CA ASP A 175 12.97 -21.46 18.09
C ASP A 175 13.61 -20.07 17.78
N THR A 176 13.01 -19.30 16.88
CA THR A 176 13.50 -17.96 16.54
C THR A 176 12.55 -16.93 17.12
N MET A 177 12.98 -16.32 18.21
CA MET A 177 12.32 -15.15 18.80
C MET A 177 12.18 -14.07 17.72
N LEU A 178 10.94 -13.61 17.47
CA LEU A 178 10.68 -12.48 16.55
C LEU A 178 11.57 -11.30 16.92
N THR A 179 12.17 -10.69 15.92
CA THR A 179 12.90 -9.45 16.09
C THR A 179 11.91 -8.34 16.53
N GLU A 180 12.42 -7.30 17.16
CA GLU A 180 11.61 -6.13 17.54
C GLU A 180 10.89 -5.51 16.33
N THR A 181 11.52 -5.54 15.17
CA THR A 181 10.93 -5.06 13.91
C THR A 181 9.75 -5.94 13.48
N GLU A 182 9.88 -7.25 13.55
CA GLU A 182 8.80 -8.19 13.21
C GLU A 182 7.61 -8.04 14.15
N LYS A 183 7.85 -7.85 15.44
CA LYS A 183 6.78 -7.56 16.41
C LYS A 183 6.02 -6.27 16.06
N ARG A 184 6.75 -5.19 15.76
CA ARG A 184 6.14 -3.92 15.35
C ARG A 184 5.33 -4.04 14.07
N LEU A 185 5.80 -4.83 13.11
CA LEU A 185 5.04 -5.11 11.89
C LEU A 185 3.76 -5.86 12.20
N GLN A 186 3.83 -6.89 13.05
CA GLN A 186 2.66 -7.66 13.48
C GLN A 186 1.63 -6.77 14.21
N GLU A 187 2.09 -5.96 15.16
CA GLU A 187 1.24 -5.01 15.89
C GLU A 187 0.67 -3.91 14.99
N GLY A 188 1.36 -3.59 13.90
CA GLY A 188 0.96 -2.56 12.95
C GLY A 188 -0.13 -2.99 11.97
N VAL A 189 -0.52 -4.26 11.91
CA VAL A 189 -1.57 -4.74 11.00
C VAL A 189 -2.93 -4.24 11.47
N LEU A 190 -3.53 -3.33 10.69
CA LEU A 190 -4.87 -2.81 10.95
C LEU A 190 -5.95 -3.61 10.22
N LEU A 191 -5.72 -3.94 8.93
CA LEU A 191 -6.59 -4.83 8.16
C LEU A 191 -5.77 -6.00 7.59
N THR A 192 -6.29 -7.20 7.79
CA THR A 192 -5.87 -8.41 7.09
C THR A 192 -6.62 -8.55 5.75
N PRO A 193 -6.25 -9.48 4.86
CA PRO A 193 -7.04 -9.74 3.65
C PRO A 193 -8.50 -10.03 3.94
N GLU A 194 -8.79 -10.79 4.98
CA GLU A 194 -10.16 -11.11 5.39
C GLU A 194 -10.91 -9.85 5.86
N GLY A 195 -10.22 -8.93 6.54
CA GLY A 195 -10.78 -7.62 6.91
C GLY A 195 -11.08 -6.76 5.67
N VAL A 196 -10.24 -6.83 4.65
CA VAL A 196 -10.45 -6.12 3.37
C VAL A 196 -11.57 -6.79 2.56
N ASP A 197 -11.64 -8.12 2.52
CA ASP A 197 -12.74 -8.87 1.91
C ASP A 197 -14.09 -8.50 2.56
N TYR A 198 -14.12 -8.44 3.89
CA TYR A 198 -15.30 -8.03 4.64
C TYR A 198 -15.69 -6.58 4.33
N LEU A 199 -14.71 -5.66 4.30
CA LEU A 199 -14.95 -4.26 3.88
C LEU A 199 -15.64 -4.23 2.50
N ALA A 200 -15.14 -4.97 1.52
CA ALA A 200 -15.72 -5.02 0.18
C ALA A 200 -17.14 -5.58 0.19
N GLN A 201 -17.43 -6.58 1.03
CA GLN A 201 -18.77 -7.17 1.17
C GLN A 201 -19.76 -6.20 1.82
N THR A 202 -19.32 -5.32 2.73
CA THR A 202 -20.17 -4.30 3.35
C THR A 202 -20.57 -3.19 2.37
N LEU A 203 -19.82 -2.99 1.31
CA LEU A 203 -20.17 -2.07 0.24
C LEU A 203 -21.31 -2.67 -0.58
N ARG A 204 -22.48 -1.99 -0.58
CA ARG A 204 -23.71 -2.47 -1.24
C ARG A 204 -23.51 -2.82 -2.73
N ASN A 205 -22.52 -2.21 -3.37
CA ASN A 205 -22.09 -2.52 -4.72
C ASN A 205 -20.60 -2.16 -4.88
N PRO A 206 -19.66 -3.05 -4.53
CA PRO A 206 -18.24 -2.73 -4.48
C PRO A 206 -17.68 -2.25 -5.84
N THR A 207 -18.29 -2.61 -6.95
CA THR A 207 -17.85 -2.17 -8.28
C THR A 207 -18.10 -0.68 -8.54
N PHE A 208 -19.02 -0.04 -7.81
CA PHE A 208 -19.24 1.41 -7.87
C PHE A 208 -18.26 2.20 -7.00
N PHE A 209 -17.68 1.57 -5.98
CA PHE A 209 -16.72 2.20 -5.08
C PHE A 209 -15.29 1.99 -5.55
N VAL A 210 -15.03 2.33 -6.82
CA VAL A 210 -13.74 2.16 -7.48
C VAL A 210 -13.32 3.45 -8.17
N SER A 211 -12.11 3.93 -7.86
CA SER A 211 -11.50 5.04 -8.58
C SER A 211 -10.93 4.55 -9.91
N THR A 212 -11.26 5.25 -11.00
CA THR A 212 -10.83 4.91 -12.35
C THR A 212 -10.32 6.16 -13.07
N ASP A 213 -9.59 5.96 -14.16
CA ASP A 213 -9.15 7.07 -15.04
C ASP A 213 -10.34 7.85 -15.65
N ASN A 214 -11.53 7.23 -15.69
CA ASN A 214 -12.73 7.88 -16.24
C ASN A 214 -13.51 8.69 -15.19
N ASN A 215 -13.60 8.21 -13.94
CA ASN A 215 -14.37 8.91 -12.89
C ASN A 215 -13.50 9.85 -12.05
N LEU A 216 -12.19 9.63 -12.02
CA LEU A 216 -11.21 10.42 -11.26
C LEU A 216 -11.64 10.70 -9.82
N TYR A 217 -12.32 9.72 -9.18
CA TYR A 217 -12.97 9.94 -7.90
C TYR A 217 -12.00 10.49 -6.85
N LEU A 218 -10.84 9.86 -6.68
CA LEU A 218 -9.86 10.26 -5.67
C LEU A 218 -9.23 11.62 -5.98
N GLU A 219 -9.08 11.99 -7.25
CA GLU A 219 -8.56 13.31 -7.67
C GLU A 219 -9.43 14.46 -7.15
N TYR A 220 -10.76 14.30 -7.20
CA TYR A 220 -11.70 15.33 -6.77
C TYR A 220 -12.15 15.20 -5.31
N ALA A 221 -12.04 14.01 -4.74
CA ALA A 221 -12.52 13.73 -3.39
C ALA A 221 -11.48 14.05 -2.32
N THR A 222 -10.23 13.67 -2.54
CA THR A 222 -9.18 13.75 -1.50
C THR A 222 -8.82 15.17 -1.07
N PRO A 223 -8.82 16.22 -1.95
CA PRO A 223 -8.58 17.59 -1.48
C PRO A 223 -9.59 18.07 -0.43
N LYS A 224 -10.83 17.53 -0.46
CA LYS A 224 -11.88 17.87 0.51
C LYS A 224 -11.57 17.36 1.91
N GLY A 225 -10.76 16.30 2.02
CA GLY A 225 -10.31 15.77 3.30
C GLY A 225 -9.46 16.76 4.11
N ASN A 226 -8.76 17.66 3.44
CA ASN A 226 -7.98 18.72 4.10
C ASN A 226 -8.85 19.81 4.77
N ALA A 227 -10.12 19.90 4.40
CA ALA A 227 -11.05 20.90 4.91
C ALA A 227 -11.99 20.36 6.01
N VAL A 228 -11.86 19.09 6.41
CA VAL A 228 -12.71 18.54 7.48
C VAL A 228 -12.29 19.08 8.84
N SER A 229 -13.28 19.36 9.70
CA SER A 229 -13.09 19.93 11.03
C SER A 229 -12.95 18.89 12.15
N TYR A 230 -13.00 17.61 11.81
CA TYR A 230 -12.89 16.49 12.75
C TYR A 230 -11.52 15.80 12.64
N ASP A 231 -11.17 15.03 13.65
CA ASP A 231 -9.99 14.16 13.61
C ASP A 231 -10.23 12.98 12.67
N ALA A 232 -9.89 13.17 11.40
CA ALA A 232 -10.05 12.16 10.37
C ALA A 232 -9.23 10.90 10.66
N PHE A 233 -8.06 11.03 11.29
CA PHE A 233 -7.22 9.89 11.63
C PHE A 233 -7.91 8.97 12.64
N ALA A 234 -8.37 9.52 13.76
CA ALA A 234 -9.03 8.73 14.81
C ALA A 234 -10.31 8.05 14.28
N ILE A 235 -11.11 8.77 13.47
CA ILE A 235 -12.32 8.21 12.87
C ILE A 235 -11.99 7.08 11.89
N ASN A 236 -11.00 7.27 11.04
CA ASN A 236 -10.59 6.25 10.07
C ASN A 236 -10.05 5.00 10.78
N ILE A 237 -9.19 5.16 11.79
CA ILE A 237 -8.70 4.03 12.59
C ILE A 237 -9.85 3.29 13.24
N GLY A 238 -10.74 3.98 13.97
CA GLY A 238 -11.86 3.33 14.64
C GLY A 238 -12.81 2.61 13.69
N MET A 239 -13.06 3.16 12.50
CA MET A 239 -13.85 2.51 11.45
C MET A 239 -13.17 1.21 10.96
N LEU A 240 -11.88 1.25 10.68
CA LEU A 240 -11.14 0.11 10.14
C LEU A 240 -10.96 -0.99 11.20
N GLU A 241 -10.69 -0.63 12.46
CA GLU A 241 -10.66 -1.57 13.59
C GLU A 241 -12.01 -2.29 13.76
N LYS A 242 -13.11 -1.56 13.66
CA LYS A 242 -14.45 -2.15 13.70
C LYS A 242 -14.63 -3.17 12.59
N LEU A 243 -14.31 -2.83 11.34
CA LEU A 243 -14.41 -3.74 10.20
C LEU A 243 -13.54 -5.00 10.40
N GLN A 244 -12.31 -4.85 10.88
CA GLN A 244 -11.41 -5.98 11.16
C GLN A 244 -11.97 -6.90 12.26
N ASN A 245 -12.54 -6.32 13.32
CA ASN A 245 -13.12 -7.10 14.41
C ASN A 245 -14.39 -7.84 13.99
N GLU A 246 -15.22 -7.22 13.15
CA GLU A 246 -16.41 -7.86 12.57
C GLU A 246 -16.03 -9.02 11.65
N ALA A 247 -15.00 -8.83 10.78
CA ALA A 247 -14.46 -9.91 9.95
C ALA A 247 -13.98 -11.10 10.79
N LYS A 248 -13.21 -10.84 11.86
CA LYS A 248 -12.74 -11.89 12.78
C LYS A 248 -13.89 -12.62 13.47
N ALA A 249 -14.94 -11.89 13.89
CA ALA A 249 -16.11 -12.48 14.54
C ALA A 249 -16.87 -13.44 13.62
N ILE A 250 -16.98 -13.11 12.32
CA ILE A 250 -17.59 -14.00 11.33
C ILE A 250 -16.76 -15.27 11.14
N LEU A 251 -15.44 -15.15 10.97
CA LEU A 251 -14.55 -16.30 10.83
C LEU A 251 -14.61 -17.26 12.04
N ILE A 252 -14.80 -16.71 13.24
CA ILE A 252 -14.98 -17.50 14.47
C ILE A 252 -16.41 -18.06 14.53
N GLY A 253 -17.42 -17.27 14.13
CA GLY A 253 -18.84 -17.64 14.16
C GLY A 253 -19.27 -18.60 13.05
N ASP A 254 -18.59 -18.62 11.90
CA ASP A 254 -18.78 -19.65 10.84
C ASP A 254 -18.32 -21.04 11.31
N SER A 255 -17.49 -21.11 12.36
CA SER A 255 -17.30 -22.35 13.13
C SER A 255 -18.50 -22.70 14.02
N GLU A 256 -19.49 -21.79 14.21
CA GLU A 256 -20.65 -21.95 15.11
C GLU A 256 -22.03 -21.57 14.50
N GLY A 257 -22.12 -21.15 13.22
CA GLY A 257 -23.40 -20.88 12.51
C GLY A 257 -23.78 -19.40 12.32
N GLN A 258 -24.02 -19.05 11.11
CA GLN A 258 -24.27 -17.80 10.38
C GLN A 258 -24.86 -16.57 11.10
N ILE A 259 -24.17 -15.42 10.95
CA ILE A 259 -24.75 -14.06 11.08
C ILE A 259 -24.38 -13.24 9.82
N MET A 260 -25.39 -12.68 9.15
CA MET A 260 -25.18 -11.79 7.98
C MET A 260 -24.95 -10.33 8.43
N PRO A 261 -24.04 -9.58 7.79
CA PRO A 261 -23.71 -8.21 8.21
C PRO A 261 -24.74 -7.16 7.77
N GLU A 262 -24.88 -6.08 8.56
CA GLU A 262 -25.63 -4.88 8.16
C GLU A 262 -24.88 -4.06 7.10
N SER A 263 -25.55 -3.70 6.00
CA SER A 263 -24.97 -2.97 4.89
C SER A 263 -24.77 -1.48 5.19
N ILE A 264 -23.59 -0.95 4.87
CA ILE A 264 -23.30 0.48 4.91
C ILE A 264 -23.94 1.17 3.70
N THR A 265 -24.81 2.15 3.94
CA THR A 265 -25.37 3.02 2.90
C THR A 265 -24.54 4.30 2.79
N ALA A 266 -24.18 4.70 1.58
CA ALA A 266 -23.57 5.99 1.35
C ALA A 266 -24.53 7.13 1.74
N PRO A 267 -24.09 8.17 2.44
CA PRO A 267 -24.90 9.38 2.63
C PRO A 267 -25.05 10.09 1.27
N HIS A 268 -26.26 10.58 1.03
CA HIS A 268 -26.62 11.36 -0.16
C HIS A 268 -25.84 12.66 -0.27
#